data_603d8313e08df193baeace0212d16f37
#
_entry.id   603d8313e08df193baeace0212d16f37
#
_cell.length_a   1.000
_cell.length_b   1.000
_cell.length_c   1.000
_cell.angle_alpha   90.00
_cell.angle_beta   90.00
_cell.angle_gamma   90.00
#
_symmetry.space_group_name_H-M   'P 1'
#
loop_
_entity.id
_entity.type
_entity.pdbx_description
1 polymer ?
#
loop_
_entity_poly.entity_id
_entity_poly.type
_entity_poly.pdbx_seq_one_letter_code
_entity_poly.pdbx_strand_id
1 'polypeptide(L)'
;MRLRNVKGSRETIADNKYVVHDEESMKGKWSEFFGNTNPIHIEIGMGKGQFIMELARRNPDINYLGIEKYSSVLVRAIEKREQEEDMTNLYFIRMDAEYIENVFAENGVANI
;
A
#
# COMPACT_ATOMS: atom_id res chain seq x y z
N MET A 1 21.50 -8.63 -4.05
CA MET A 1 21.08 -7.77 -5.16
C MET A 1 21.16 -6.32 -4.73
N ARG A 2 21.80 -5.49 -5.49
CA ARG A 2 21.89 -4.09 -5.12
C ARG A 2 20.58 -3.36 -5.41
N LEU A 3 20.23 -2.46 -4.51
CA LEU A 3 19.06 -1.62 -4.67
C LEU A 3 19.42 -0.45 -5.59
N ARG A 4 18.92 -0.48 -6.78
CA ARG A 4 19.05 0.63 -7.72
C ARG A 4 17.71 0.76 -8.45
N ASN A 5 17.53 1.86 -9.11
CA ASN A 5 16.31 2.06 -9.88
C ASN A 5 16.17 0.99 -10.94
N VAL A 6 15.07 0.28 -10.92
CA VAL A 6 14.66 -0.57 -12.02
C VAL A 6 14.16 0.37 -13.10
N LYS A 7 14.61 0.16 -14.33
CA LYS A 7 14.21 1.00 -15.45
C LYS A 7 12.67 1.03 -15.55
N GLY A 8 12.11 2.21 -15.59
CA GLY A 8 10.67 2.40 -15.68
C GLY A 8 9.91 2.24 -14.38
N SER A 9 10.60 2.04 -13.24
CA SER A 9 9.90 1.79 -11.97
C SER A 9 9.03 2.96 -11.54
N ARG A 10 9.50 4.20 -11.74
CA ARG A 10 8.72 5.39 -11.37
C ARG A 10 7.50 5.56 -12.25
N GLU A 11 7.65 5.30 -13.53
CA GLU A 11 6.55 5.37 -14.49
C GLU A 11 5.52 4.29 -14.19
N THR A 12 5.96 3.08 -13.86
CA THR A 12 5.07 1.99 -13.48
C THR A 12 4.23 2.38 -12.28
N ILE A 13 4.87 2.95 -11.26
CA ILE A 13 4.17 3.38 -10.04
C ILE A 13 3.18 4.50 -10.35
N ALA A 14 3.59 5.48 -11.16
CA ALA A 14 2.76 6.65 -11.46
C ALA A 14 1.42 6.29 -12.10
N ASP A 15 1.39 5.22 -12.88
CA ASP A 15 0.18 4.81 -13.61
C ASP A 15 -0.55 3.63 -12.99
N ASN A 16 -0.05 3.09 -11.89
CA ASN A 16 -0.57 1.85 -11.35
C ASN A 16 -1.80 2.07 -10.46
N LYS A 17 -2.85 1.30 -10.72
CA LYS A 17 -4.12 1.41 -10.00
C LYS A 17 -4.06 0.93 -8.54
N TYR A 18 -3.04 0.15 -8.19
CA TYR A 18 -2.89 -0.35 -6.82
C TYR A 18 -2.08 0.58 -5.94
N VAL A 19 -1.57 1.68 -6.49
CA VAL A 19 -0.81 2.68 -5.75
C VAL A 19 -1.69 3.91 -5.55
N VAL A 20 -1.81 4.35 -4.31
CA VAL A 20 -2.54 5.58 -4.00
C VAL A 20 -1.58 6.76 -4.18
N HIS A 21 -1.96 7.74 -4.96
CA HIS A 21 -1.09 8.87 -5.32
C HIS A 21 -1.40 10.16 -4.57
N ASP A 22 -2.63 10.29 -4.08
CA ASP A 22 -3.06 11.47 -3.33
C ASP A 22 -3.27 11.10 -1.87
N GLU A 23 -2.30 10.43 -1.30
CA GLU A 23 -2.42 9.84 0.03
C GLU A 23 -2.74 10.85 1.12
N GLU A 24 -2.23 12.08 1.02
CA GLU A 24 -2.52 13.09 2.03
C GLU A 24 -3.98 13.55 2.01
N SER A 25 -4.61 13.51 0.85
CA SER A 25 -6.02 13.86 0.74
C SER A 25 -6.94 12.76 1.29
N MET A 26 -6.40 11.58 1.50
CA MET A 26 -7.15 10.45 2.06
C MET A 26 -7.24 10.49 3.58
N LYS A 27 -6.52 11.38 4.24
CA LYS A 27 -6.54 11.44 5.70
C LYS A 27 -7.97 11.60 6.23
N GLY A 28 -8.39 10.65 7.06
CA GLY A 28 -9.76 10.62 7.57
C GLY A 28 -10.80 10.07 6.61
N LYS A 29 -10.38 9.64 5.40
CA LYS A 29 -11.30 9.20 4.35
C LYS A 29 -10.98 7.80 3.83
N TRP A 30 -10.14 7.04 4.52
CA TRP A 30 -9.74 5.73 4.03
C TRP A 30 -10.91 4.75 3.90
N SER A 31 -11.91 4.86 4.77
CA SER A 31 -13.11 4.01 4.65
C SER A 31 -13.85 4.28 3.34
N GLU A 32 -13.92 5.55 2.94
CA GLU A 32 -14.54 5.91 1.66
C GLU A 32 -13.74 5.33 0.49
N PHE A 33 -12.41 5.39 0.59
CA PHE A 33 -11.54 4.84 -0.44
C PHE A 33 -11.76 3.34 -0.64
N PHE A 34 -11.80 2.57 0.46
CA PHE A 34 -12.04 1.13 0.38
C PHE A 34 -13.51 0.79 0.14
N GLY A 35 -14.42 1.71 0.40
CA GLY A 35 -15.86 1.48 0.23
C GLY A 35 -16.48 0.61 1.31
N ASN A 36 -15.85 0.52 2.48
CA ASN A 36 -16.36 -0.25 3.60
C ASN A 36 -15.80 0.30 4.91
N THR A 37 -16.24 -0.25 6.03
CA THR A 37 -15.79 0.18 7.36
C THR A 37 -14.88 -0.84 8.03
N ASN A 38 -14.26 -1.71 7.25
CA ASN A 38 -13.34 -2.71 7.81
C ASN A 38 -12.12 -2.04 8.44
N PRO A 39 -11.51 -2.68 9.44
CA PRO A 39 -10.29 -2.12 10.06
C PRO A 39 -9.19 -1.95 9.03
N ILE A 40 -8.36 -0.93 9.24
CA ILE A 40 -7.22 -0.64 8.36
C ILE A 40 -5.94 -1.02 9.08
N HIS A 41 -5.16 -1.89 8.47
CA HIS A 41 -3.85 -2.29 8.96
C HIS A 41 -2.79 -1.78 7.99
N ILE A 42 -1.71 -1.24 8.54
CA ILE A 42 -0.60 -0.71 7.73
C ILE A 42 0.65 -1.55 7.99
N GLU A 43 1.41 -1.81 6.92
CA GLU A 43 2.76 -2.35 7.07
C GLU A 43 3.75 -1.31 6.54
N ILE A 44 4.64 -0.85 7.40
CA ILE A 44 5.67 0.12 7.05
C ILE A 44 6.93 -0.64 6.65
N GLY A 45 7.53 -0.25 5.51
CA GLY A 45 8.70 -0.94 5.00
C GLY A 45 8.35 -2.33 4.51
N MET A 46 7.28 -2.45 3.77
CA MET A 46 6.74 -3.75 3.34
C MET A 46 7.66 -4.52 2.38
N GLY A 47 8.70 -3.89 1.86
CA GLY A 47 9.59 -4.54 0.92
C GLY A 47 8.89 -5.00 -0.35
N LYS A 48 9.11 -6.25 -0.73
CA LYS A 48 8.51 -6.83 -1.94
C LYS A 48 7.07 -7.29 -1.74
N GLY A 49 6.50 -7.06 -0.56
CA GLY A 49 5.08 -7.26 -0.29
C GLY A 49 4.65 -8.68 -0.03
N GLN A 50 5.57 -9.62 0.14
CA GLN A 50 5.20 -11.02 0.31
C GLN A 50 4.35 -11.24 1.57
N PHE A 51 4.74 -10.64 2.69
CA PHE A 51 4.03 -10.80 3.95
C PHE A 51 2.65 -10.14 3.91
N ILE A 52 2.57 -8.89 3.45
CA ILE A 52 1.28 -8.19 3.43
C ILE A 52 0.31 -8.82 2.43
N MET A 53 0.83 -9.36 1.32
CA MET A 53 0.00 -10.09 0.36
C MET A 53 -0.64 -11.31 1.01
N GLU A 54 0.14 -12.05 1.80
CA GLU A 54 -0.37 -13.22 2.50
C GLU A 54 -1.43 -12.84 3.53
N LEU A 55 -1.18 -11.77 4.29
CA LEU A 55 -2.16 -11.29 5.27
C LEU A 55 -3.46 -10.87 4.59
N ALA A 56 -3.37 -10.15 3.49
CA ALA A 56 -4.57 -9.69 2.78
C ALA A 56 -5.37 -10.86 2.22
N ARG A 57 -4.68 -11.87 1.73
CA ARG A 57 -5.33 -13.06 1.19
C ARG A 57 -6.08 -13.84 2.27
N ARG A 58 -5.51 -13.90 3.48
CA ARG A 58 -6.10 -14.62 4.60
C ARG A 58 -7.21 -13.85 5.31
N ASN A 59 -7.19 -12.53 5.20
CA ASN A 59 -8.09 -11.68 5.98
C ASN A 59 -8.85 -10.72 5.06
N PRO A 60 -9.82 -11.22 4.29
CA PRO A 60 -10.55 -10.36 3.35
C PRO A 60 -11.39 -9.27 4.04
N ASP A 61 -11.65 -9.40 5.33
CA ASP A 61 -12.42 -8.41 6.10
C ASP A 61 -11.55 -7.33 6.73
N ILE A 62 -10.27 -7.30 6.40
CA ILE A 62 -9.33 -6.28 6.86
C ILE A 62 -8.77 -5.57 5.64
N ASN A 63 -8.71 -4.24 5.70
CA ASN A 63 -8.10 -3.45 4.63
C ASN A 63 -6.62 -3.23 4.95
N TYR A 64 -5.77 -3.47 3.95
CA TYR A 64 -4.32 -3.37 4.12
C TYR A 64 -3.73 -2.27 3.25
N LEU A 65 -2.80 -1.51 3.83
CA LEU A 65 -2.01 -0.53 3.10
C LEU A 65 -0.54 -0.82 3.36
N GLY A 66 0.18 -1.12 2.28
CA GLY A 66 1.62 -1.34 2.35
C GLY A 66 2.36 -0.07 1.99
N ILE A 67 3.30 0.34 2.82
CA ILE A 67 4.08 1.54 2.63
C ILE A 67 5.52 1.15 2.31
N GLU A 68 6.02 1.65 1.19
CA GLU A 68 7.39 1.40 0.76
C GLU A 68 7.97 2.68 0.15
N LYS A 69 9.13 3.06 0.62
CA LYS A 69 9.82 4.27 0.22
C LYS A 69 10.54 4.13 -1.12
N TYR A 70 11.07 2.95 -1.40
CA TYR A 70 11.91 2.72 -2.57
C TYR A 70 11.11 2.20 -3.76
N SER A 71 11.12 2.98 -4.85
CA SER A 71 10.37 2.65 -6.07
C SER A 71 10.75 1.29 -6.65
N SER A 72 12.04 0.98 -6.67
CA SER A 72 12.53 -0.28 -7.26
C SER A 72 12.07 -1.50 -6.46
N VAL A 73 11.85 -1.34 -5.17
CA VAL A 73 11.34 -2.41 -4.32
C VAL A 73 9.81 -2.52 -4.47
N LEU A 74 9.13 -1.37 -4.46
CA LEU A 74 7.68 -1.34 -4.58
C LEU A 74 7.20 -1.96 -5.88
N VAL A 75 7.90 -1.78 -6.99
CA VAL A 75 7.55 -2.37 -8.27
C VAL A 75 7.42 -3.89 -8.18
N ARG A 76 8.26 -4.53 -7.38
CA ARG A 76 8.18 -5.99 -7.19
C ARG A 76 6.89 -6.40 -6.48
N ALA A 77 6.45 -5.60 -5.52
CA ALA A 77 5.18 -5.85 -4.84
C ALA A 77 4.01 -5.64 -5.79
N ILE A 78 4.09 -4.62 -6.63
CA ILE A 78 3.05 -4.36 -7.64
C ILE A 78 2.90 -5.55 -8.59
N GLU A 79 4.00 -6.11 -9.05
CA GLU A 79 3.98 -7.26 -9.95
C GLU A 79 3.21 -8.45 -9.32
N LYS A 80 3.44 -8.69 -8.05
CA LYS A 80 2.73 -9.75 -7.33
C LYS A 80 1.25 -9.42 -7.16
N ARG A 81 0.96 -8.17 -6.84
CA ARG A 81 -0.42 -7.72 -6.62
C ARG A 81 -1.27 -7.84 -7.88
N GLU A 82 -0.67 -7.59 -9.02
CA GLU A 82 -1.37 -7.68 -10.30
C GLU A 82 -1.83 -9.09 -10.64
N GLN A 83 -1.25 -10.08 -10.01
CA GLN A 83 -1.65 -11.48 -10.23
C GLN A 83 -2.84 -11.90 -9.36
N GLU A 84 -3.27 -11.03 -8.44
CA GLU A 84 -4.38 -11.31 -7.52
C GLU A 84 -5.59 -10.47 -7.92
N GLU A 85 -6.22 -10.82 -9.04
CA GLU A 85 -7.30 -10.01 -9.62
C GLU A 85 -8.50 -9.84 -8.69
N ASP A 86 -8.82 -10.84 -7.89
CA ASP A 86 -9.99 -10.82 -7.02
C ASP A 86 -9.73 -10.14 -5.67
N MET A 87 -8.49 -9.75 -5.41
CA MET A 87 -8.15 -9.10 -4.15
C MET A 87 -8.55 -7.62 -4.19
N THR A 88 -9.33 -7.18 -3.21
CA THR A 88 -9.83 -5.80 -3.16
C THR A 88 -9.39 -5.06 -1.91
N ASN A 89 -8.65 -5.71 -1.04
CA ASN A 89 -8.33 -5.19 0.29
C ASN A 89 -6.86 -4.85 0.49
N LEU A 90 -6.09 -4.63 -0.59
CA LEU A 90 -4.67 -4.27 -0.49
C LEU A 90 -4.31 -3.21 -1.53
N TYR A 91 -3.79 -2.09 -1.04
CA TYR A 91 -3.24 -1.02 -1.87
C TYR A 91 -1.90 -0.60 -1.31
N PHE A 92 -1.14 0.15 -2.10
CA PHE A 92 0.22 0.57 -1.75
C PHE A 92 0.34 2.08 -1.74
N ILE A 93 1.28 2.58 -0.95
CA ILE A 93 1.63 4.00 -0.91
C ILE A 93 3.16 4.07 -0.98
N ARG A 94 3.68 4.86 -1.93
CA ARG A 94 5.11 5.14 -1.99
C ARG A 94 5.38 6.42 -1.19
N MET A 95 5.88 6.26 0.01
CA MET A 95 6.17 7.40 0.88
C MET A 95 7.19 7.01 1.95
N ASP A 96 7.78 8.01 2.56
CA ASP A 96 8.59 7.84 3.75
C ASP A 96 7.67 7.81 4.98
N ALA A 97 7.86 6.82 5.84
CA ALA A 97 7.04 6.66 7.04
C ALA A 97 7.11 7.85 8.00
N GLU A 98 8.14 8.69 7.86
CA GLU A 98 8.26 9.93 8.59
C GLU A 98 7.02 10.82 8.48
N TYR A 99 6.31 10.72 7.35
CA TYR A 99 5.15 11.56 7.06
C TYR A 99 3.81 10.87 7.32
N ILE A 100 3.82 9.80 8.07
CA ILE A 100 2.63 8.96 8.25
C ILE A 100 1.44 9.72 8.85
N GLU A 101 1.71 10.71 9.71
CA GLU A 101 0.65 11.51 10.33
C GLU A 101 -0.07 12.42 9.33
N ASN A 102 0.54 12.68 8.18
CA ASN A 102 -0.09 13.48 7.12
C ASN A 102 -1.09 12.64 6.32
N VAL A 103 -1.05 11.34 6.45
CA VAL A 103 -1.83 10.39 5.65
C VAL A 103 -2.92 9.73 6.46
N PHE A 104 -2.69 9.51 7.76
CA PHE A 104 -3.64 8.81 8.62
C PHE A 104 -4.06 9.68 9.80
N ALA A 105 -5.37 9.75 10.03
CA ALA A 105 -5.91 10.46 11.17
C ALA A 105 -5.69 9.66 12.46
N GLU A 106 -5.71 10.33 13.59
CA GLU A 106 -5.70 9.67 14.88
C GLU A 106 -6.87 8.69 14.95
N ASN A 107 -6.60 7.48 15.40
CA ASN A 107 -7.59 6.40 15.47
C ASN A 107 -8.11 5.92 14.10
N GLY A 108 -7.49 6.36 13.00
CA GLY A 108 -7.89 5.93 11.66
C GLY A 108 -7.31 4.58 11.25
N VAL A 109 -6.40 4.03 12.04
CA VAL A 109 -5.70 2.78 11.74
C VAL A 109 -5.81 1.85 12.94
N ALA A 110 -6.19 0.61 12.68
CA ALA A 110 -6.37 -0.39 13.73
C ALA A 110 -5.05 -1.05 14.15
N ASN A 111 -4.10 -1.14 13.22
CA ASN A 111 -2.82 -1.79 13.49
C ASN A 111 -1.76 -1.32 12.49
N ILE A 112 -0.53 -1.32 12.95
CA ILE A 112 0.63 -0.94 12.12
C ILE A 112 1.63 -2.08 12.06
#